data_c455e2fe76a9ef1f5622f86040aed943
#
_entry.id   c455e2fe76a9ef1f5622f86040aed943
#
_cell.length_a   1.000
_cell.length_b   1.000
_cell.length_c   1.000
_cell.angle_alpha   90.00
_cell.angle_beta   90.00
_cell.angle_gamma   90.00
#
_symmetry.space_group_name_H-M   'P 1'
#
loop_
_entity.id
_entity.type
_entity.pdbx_description
1 polymer ?
#
loop_
_entity_poly.entity_id
_entity_poly.type
_entity_poly.pdbx_seq_one_letter_code
_entity_poly.pdbx_strand_id
1 'polypeptide(L)'
;MKLIQHDYIQVDINAIKPYENNARLHSSIQINQIMQSIKEFGFTNPLIIDTEYNLIAGHCRLEALKQLNKIDFKDNPILNVPCIQVKDLSDTQKRALCLADNQIALNSTWDNEKLQDELEKLINENFNFDCIGFDDSVFNDLNIDNALNYDELNDDFTIPSNDKSDFKEITIKLKTEHAEAILHFQKENQKTELANGDNYNANANIIWNLLKDIV
;
A
#
# COMPACT_ATOMS: atom_id res chain seq x y z
N MET A 1 -33.57 2.33 -15.22
CA MET A 1 -32.29 2.53 -14.50
C MET A 1 -32.33 3.94 -13.93
N LYS A 2 -32.31 4.11 -12.60
CA LYS A 2 -32.26 5.44 -11.98
C LYS A 2 -30.78 5.87 -11.96
N LEU A 3 -30.42 6.92 -12.68
CA LEU A 3 -29.11 7.51 -12.54
C LEU A 3 -29.04 8.15 -11.15
N ILE A 4 -28.19 7.61 -10.27
CA ILE A 4 -27.96 8.19 -8.95
C ILE A 4 -27.05 9.39 -9.17
N GLN A 5 -27.54 10.56 -8.78
CA GLN A 5 -26.78 11.81 -8.90
C GLN A 5 -25.86 11.94 -7.68
N HIS A 6 -24.58 12.15 -7.91
CA HIS A 6 -23.59 12.38 -6.87
C HIS A 6 -23.08 13.82 -6.97
N ASP A 7 -22.74 14.39 -5.83
CA ASP A 7 -22.09 15.71 -5.79
C ASP A 7 -20.56 15.52 -5.75
N TYR A 8 -19.88 16.39 -6.49
CA TYR A 8 -18.43 16.51 -6.44
C TYR A 8 -18.08 17.71 -5.56
N ILE A 9 -17.48 17.48 -4.40
CA ILE A 9 -17.23 18.52 -3.39
C ILE A 9 -15.80 18.45 -2.86
N GLN A 10 -15.32 19.57 -2.33
CA GLN A 10 -14.09 19.64 -1.56
C GLN A 10 -14.43 19.57 -0.07
N VAL A 11 -13.75 18.69 0.66
CA VAL A 11 -14.00 18.45 2.09
C VAL A 11 -12.72 18.57 2.88
N ASP A 12 -12.76 19.21 4.04
CA ASP A 12 -11.63 19.23 4.97
C ASP A 12 -11.27 17.80 5.38
N ILE A 13 -10.02 17.44 5.18
CA ILE A 13 -9.49 16.10 5.47
C ILE A 13 -9.77 15.65 6.93
N ASN A 14 -9.84 16.61 7.87
CA ASN A 14 -10.11 16.34 9.28
C ASN A 14 -11.60 16.10 9.57
N ALA A 15 -12.49 16.54 8.68
CA ALA A 15 -13.93 16.31 8.80
C ALA A 15 -14.32 14.89 8.34
N ILE A 16 -13.46 14.22 7.57
CA ILE A 16 -13.75 12.90 7.03
C ILE A 16 -13.55 11.84 8.11
N LYS A 17 -14.60 11.04 8.34
CA LYS A 17 -14.66 9.99 9.35
C LYS A 17 -14.35 8.63 8.70
N PRO A 18 -13.22 7.99 9.01
CA PRO A 18 -12.94 6.63 8.53
C PRO A 18 -14.00 5.64 9.01
N TYR A 19 -14.32 4.66 8.16
CA TYR A 19 -15.22 3.58 8.56
C TYR A 19 -14.48 2.56 9.43
N GLU A 20 -14.86 2.46 10.70
CA GLU A 20 -14.18 1.61 11.71
C GLU A 20 -14.18 0.12 11.36
N ASN A 21 -15.24 -0.37 10.67
CA ASN A 21 -15.35 -1.76 10.26
C ASN A 21 -14.82 -1.99 8.82
N ASN A 22 -13.85 -1.21 8.36
CA ASN A 22 -13.22 -1.48 7.08
C ASN A 22 -12.49 -2.83 7.12
N ALA A 23 -12.96 -3.77 6.30
CA ALA A 23 -12.39 -5.12 6.25
C ALA A 23 -11.03 -5.19 5.53
N ARG A 24 -10.63 -4.15 4.78
CA ARG A 24 -9.39 -4.13 4.04
C ARG A 24 -8.25 -3.61 4.91
N LEU A 25 -7.23 -4.43 5.06
CA LEU A 25 -5.97 -4.04 5.70
C LEU A 25 -5.05 -3.41 4.66
N HIS A 26 -4.33 -2.40 5.07
CA HIS A 26 -3.36 -1.68 4.25
C HIS A 26 -1.98 -1.80 4.89
N SER A 27 -1.02 -2.36 4.13
CA SER A 27 0.37 -2.42 4.59
C SER A 27 1.03 -1.04 4.52
N SER A 28 2.10 -0.84 5.30
CA SER A 28 2.94 0.36 5.22
C SER A 28 3.51 0.57 3.82
N ILE A 29 3.89 -0.53 3.14
CA ILE A 29 4.36 -0.49 1.76
C ILE A 29 3.30 0.10 0.84
N GLN A 30 2.05 -0.38 0.92
CA GLN A 30 0.96 0.14 0.09
C GLN A 30 0.68 1.62 0.37
N ILE A 31 0.71 2.03 1.64
CA ILE A 31 0.53 3.43 2.01
C ILE A 31 1.64 4.28 1.39
N ASN A 32 2.90 3.81 1.46
CA ASN A 32 4.02 4.52 0.86
C ASN A 32 3.90 4.63 -0.67
N GLN A 33 3.54 3.55 -1.37
CA GLN A 33 3.29 3.58 -2.81
C GLN A 33 2.24 4.63 -3.19
N ILE A 34 1.15 4.73 -2.42
CA ILE A 34 0.13 5.76 -2.63
C ILE A 34 0.66 7.16 -2.31
N MET A 35 1.52 7.31 -1.29
CA MET A 35 2.17 8.59 -0.99
C MET A 35 3.04 9.05 -2.16
N GLN A 36 3.87 8.17 -2.74
CA GLN A 36 4.68 8.49 -3.91
C GLN A 36 3.80 8.81 -5.13
N SER A 37 2.73 8.05 -5.35
CA SER A 37 1.76 8.33 -6.41
C SER A 37 1.09 9.70 -6.24
N ILE A 38 0.74 10.11 -5.01
CA ILE A 38 0.19 11.43 -4.75
C ILE A 38 1.22 12.55 -4.99
N LYS A 39 2.48 12.32 -4.66
CA LYS A 39 3.56 13.28 -4.93
C LYS A 39 3.77 13.48 -6.42
N GLU A 40 3.77 12.41 -7.20
CA GLU A 40 4.04 12.44 -8.65
C GLU A 40 2.83 12.97 -9.44
N PHE A 41 1.65 12.43 -9.19
CA PHE A 41 0.45 12.69 -10.01
C PHE A 41 -0.57 13.61 -9.35
N GLY A 42 -0.36 13.98 -8.09
CA GLY A 42 -1.36 14.68 -7.29
C GLY A 42 -2.47 13.73 -6.78
N PHE A 43 -3.46 14.31 -6.10
CA PHE A 43 -4.61 13.55 -5.59
C PHE A 43 -5.67 13.35 -6.68
N THR A 44 -5.43 12.39 -7.58
CA THR A 44 -6.20 12.17 -8.82
C THR A 44 -7.53 11.46 -8.60
N ASN A 45 -7.61 10.54 -7.61
CA ASN A 45 -8.79 9.72 -7.36
C ASN A 45 -9.57 10.23 -6.16
N PRO A 46 -10.80 10.77 -6.31
CA PRO A 46 -11.60 11.30 -5.20
C PRO A 46 -11.91 10.22 -4.15
N LEU A 47 -12.13 10.68 -2.92
CA LEU A 47 -12.69 9.83 -1.86
C LEU A 47 -14.21 9.70 -2.07
N ILE A 48 -14.81 8.58 -1.67
CA ILE A 48 -16.27 8.40 -1.66
C ILE A 48 -16.74 8.51 -0.22
N ILE A 49 -17.65 9.45 0.03
CA ILE A 49 -18.21 9.73 1.35
C ILE A 49 -19.74 9.78 1.31
N ASP A 50 -20.37 9.62 2.44
CA ASP A 50 -21.81 9.89 2.60
C ASP A 50 -22.07 11.37 2.99
N THR A 51 -23.34 11.70 3.20
CA THR A 51 -23.79 13.06 3.58
C THR A 51 -23.33 13.50 4.97
N GLU A 52 -22.88 12.56 5.82
CA GLU A 52 -22.33 12.82 7.16
C GLU A 52 -20.80 12.78 7.20
N TYR A 53 -20.15 12.75 6.01
CA TYR A 53 -18.72 12.63 5.82
C TYR A 53 -18.11 11.30 6.30
N ASN A 54 -18.93 10.23 6.43
CA ASN A 54 -18.38 8.90 6.68
C ASN A 54 -17.75 8.38 5.38
N LEU A 55 -16.51 7.89 5.49
CA LEU A 55 -15.75 7.40 4.36
C LEU A 55 -16.26 6.02 3.93
N ILE A 56 -16.60 5.88 2.66
CA ILE A 56 -17.05 4.62 2.04
C ILE A 56 -15.90 3.98 1.26
N ALA A 57 -15.14 4.78 0.48
CA ALA A 57 -14.01 4.28 -0.29
C ALA A 57 -12.82 5.25 -0.29
N GLY A 58 -11.60 4.70 -0.36
CA GLY A 58 -10.35 5.45 -0.37
C GLY A 58 -9.65 5.56 0.99
N HIS A 59 -9.85 4.62 1.90
CA HIS A 59 -9.24 4.61 3.23
C HIS A 59 -7.72 4.75 3.19
N CYS A 60 -7.05 3.96 2.32
CA CYS A 60 -5.60 4.03 2.17
C CYS A 60 -5.14 5.40 1.62
N ARG A 61 -5.88 6.00 0.68
CA ARG A 61 -5.60 7.34 0.15
C ARG A 61 -5.73 8.43 1.21
N LEU A 62 -6.77 8.35 2.05
CA LEU A 62 -6.93 9.27 3.19
C LEU A 62 -5.77 9.16 4.17
N GLU A 63 -5.36 7.93 4.50
CA GLU A 63 -4.24 7.69 5.41
C GLU A 63 -2.92 8.18 4.82
N ALA A 64 -2.63 7.85 3.56
CA ALA A 64 -1.45 8.32 2.85
C ALA A 64 -1.36 9.85 2.85
N LEU A 65 -2.46 10.55 2.55
CA LEU A 65 -2.46 12.00 2.55
C LEU A 65 -2.28 12.61 3.95
N LYS A 66 -2.86 11.98 4.99
CA LYS A 66 -2.63 12.40 6.38
C LYS A 66 -1.17 12.26 6.78
N GLN A 67 -0.50 11.21 6.32
CA GLN A 67 0.94 11.01 6.57
C GLN A 67 1.78 12.01 5.77
N LEU A 68 1.49 12.23 4.50
CA LEU A 68 2.16 13.26 3.68
C LEU A 68 2.08 14.64 4.32
N ASN A 69 0.92 15.03 4.83
CA ASN A 69 0.74 16.30 5.52
C ASN A 69 1.61 16.43 6.78
N LYS A 70 1.92 15.31 7.45
CA LYS A 70 2.79 15.31 8.64
C LYS A 70 4.27 15.35 8.28
N ILE A 71 4.66 14.76 7.16
CA ILE A 71 6.08 14.54 6.81
C ILE A 71 6.53 15.59 5.79
N ASP A 72 5.96 15.56 4.59
CA ASP A 72 6.44 16.33 3.44
C ASP A 72 5.74 17.68 3.26
N PHE A 73 4.47 17.78 3.64
CA PHE A 73 3.65 18.97 3.44
C PHE A 73 3.39 19.76 4.72
N LYS A 74 4.28 19.64 5.73
CA LYS A 74 4.13 20.30 7.05
C LYS A 74 3.87 21.80 6.95
N ASP A 75 4.59 22.47 6.05
CA ASP A 75 4.53 23.93 5.88
C ASP A 75 3.37 24.37 4.98
N ASN A 76 2.85 23.47 4.16
CA ASN A 76 1.72 23.74 3.27
C ASN A 76 0.83 22.51 3.11
N PRO A 77 0.09 22.11 4.16
CA PRO A 77 -0.70 20.89 4.16
C PRO A 77 -1.88 20.96 3.20
N ILE A 78 -2.18 19.83 2.56
CA ILE A 78 -3.40 19.69 1.77
C ILE A 78 -4.56 19.47 2.72
N LEU A 79 -5.34 20.51 2.95
CA LEU A 79 -6.45 20.50 3.92
C LEU A 79 -7.76 20.05 3.29
N ASN A 80 -8.00 20.39 2.02
CA ASN A 80 -9.24 20.06 1.31
C ASN A 80 -8.97 19.01 0.24
N VAL A 81 -9.77 17.96 0.24
CA VAL A 81 -9.64 16.84 -0.70
C VAL A 81 -10.90 16.66 -1.53
N PRO A 82 -10.76 16.30 -2.82
CA PRO A 82 -11.91 16.05 -3.68
C PRO A 82 -12.65 14.79 -3.22
N CYS A 83 -13.95 14.91 -3.06
CA CYS A 83 -14.83 13.83 -2.65
C CYS A 83 -16.03 13.71 -3.57
N ILE A 84 -16.47 12.48 -3.80
CA ILE A 84 -17.78 12.17 -4.35
C ILE A 84 -18.70 11.91 -3.17
N GLN A 85 -19.67 12.79 -2.97
CA GLN A 85 -20.68 12.60 -1.94
C GLN A 85 -21.85 11.80 -2.50
N VAL A 86 -22.04 10.58 -1.96
CA VAL A 86 -23.16 9.72 -2.33
C VAL A 86 -24.37 10.04 -1.44
N LYS A 87 -25.54 10.16 -2.08
CA LYS A 87 -26.82 10.41 -1.44
C LYS A 87 -27.75 9.21 -1.65
N ASP A 88 -28.77 9.13 -0.85
CA ASP A 88 -29.85 8.15 -1.00
C ASP A 88 -29.43 6.67 -0.98
N LEU A 89 -28.27 6.35 -0.38
CA LEU A 89 -27.86 4.98 -0.11
C LEU A 89 -28.25 4.56 1.30
N SER A 90 -28.90 3.42 1.43
CA SER A 90 -29.10 2.78 2.73
C SER A 90 -27.75 2.32 3.32
N ASP A 91 -27.68 2.10 4.63
CA ASP A 91 -26.46 1.63 5.30
C ASP A 91 -25.98 0.27 4.76
N THR A 92 -26.90 -0.58 4.34
CA THR A 92 -26.57 -1.84 3.65
C THR A 92 -25.90 -1.59 2.31
N GLN A 93 -26.39 -0.62 1.52
CA GLN A 93 -25.78 -0.26 0.24
C GLN A 93 -24.42 0.40 0.42
N LYS A 94 -24.23 1.26 1.43
CA LYS A 94 -22.91 1.85 1.74
C LYS A 94 -21.88 0.77 2.07
N ARG A 95 -22.24 -0.20 2.93
CA ARG A 95 -21.38 -1.35 3.26
C ARG A 95 -21.05 -2.20 2.03
N ALA A 96 -22.04 -2.49 1.20
CA ALA A 96 -21.84 -3.24 -0.04
C ALA A 96 -20.94 -2.48 -1.02
N LEU A 97 -21.09 -1.16 -1.14
CA LEU A 97 -20.25 -0.32 -1.98
C LEU A 97 -18.78 -0.32 -1.50
N CYS A 98 -18.55 -0.23 -0.17
CA CYS A 98 -17.22 -0.32 0.41
C CYS A 98 -16.51 -1.64 0.04
N LEU A 99 -17.21 -2.76 0.07
CA LEU A 99 -16.68 -4.06 -0.34
C LEU A 99 -16.47 -4.15 -1.85
N ALA A 100 -17.44 -3.68 -2.64
CA ALA A 100 -17.40 -3.74 -4.09
C ALA A 100 -16.26 -2.92 -4.70
N ASP A 101 -16.02 -1.71 -4.19
CA ASP A 101 -14.91 -0.84 -4.63
C ASP A 101 -13.56 -1.56 -4.53
N ASN A 102 -13.36 -2.32 -3.47
CA ASN A 102 -12.14 -3.09 -3.27
C ASN A 102 -12.11 -4.39 -4.10
N GLN A 103 -13.22 -5.15 -4.13
CA GLN A 103 -13.21 -6.49 -4.70
C GLN A 103 -13.26 -6.49 -6.23
N ILE A 104 -14.02 -5.57 -6.84
CA ILE A 104 -14.18 -5.54 -8.30
C ILE A 104 -12.84 -5.24 -8.99
N ALA A 105 -12.01 -4.37 -8.42
CA ALA A 105 -10.69 -4.06 -8.95
C ALA A 105 -9.77 -5.29 -8.99
N LEU A 106 -9.92 -6.22 -8.04
CA LEU A 106 -9.12 -7.46 -7.98
C LEU A 106 -9.55 -8.52 -9.01
N ASN A 107 -10.70 -8.36 -9.66
CA ASN A 107 -11.20 -9.32 -10.65
C ASN A 107 -10.62 -9.09 -12.06
N SER A 108 -9.86 -8.03 -12.26
CA SER A 108 -9.17 -7.75 -13.52
C SER A 108 -7.75 -8.33 -13.51
N THR A 109 -7.23 -8.62 -14.71
CA THR A 109 -5.86 -9.07 -14.95
C THR A 109 -5.20 -8.18 -15.97
N TRP A 110 -3.88 -8.20 -16.03
CA TRP A 110 -3.11 -7.50 -17.03
C TRP A 110 -2.99 -8.32 -18.33
N ASP A 111 -2.95 -7.63 -19.45
CA ASP A 111 -2.43 -8.15 -20.71
C ASP A 111 -0.91 -8.02 -20.64
N ASN A 112 -0.22 -9.13 -20.41
CA ASN A 112 1.21 -9.12 -20.10
C ASN A 112 2.07 -8.53 -21.24
N GLU A 113 1.72 -8.76 -22.51
CA GLU A 113 2.47 -8.21 -23.64
C GLU A 113 2.39 -6.67 -23.64
N LYS A 114 1.19 -6.12 -23.46
CA LYS A 114 1.00 -4.67 -23.40
C LYS A 114 1.60 -4.05 -22.15
N LEU A 115 1.50 -4.76 -21.01
CA LEU A 115 2.10 -4.27 -19.77
C LEU A 115 3.62 -4.19 -19.91
N GLN A 116 4.26 -5.22 -20.48
CA GLN A 116 5.69 -5.22 -20.74
C GLN A 116 6.10 -4.04 -21.63
N ASP A 117 5.41 -3.84 -22.74
CA ASP A 117 5.69 -2.74 -23.67
C ASP A 117 5.60 -1.36 -22.99
N GLU A 118 4.63 -1.14 -22.11
CA GLU A 118 4.47 0.13 -21.40
C GLU A 118 5.54 0.30 -20.30
N LEU A 119 5.88 -0.76 -19.56
CA LEU A 119 6.94 -0.69 -18.54
C LEU A 119 8.29 -0.43 -19.18
N GLU A 120 8.63 -1.08 -20.32
CA GLU A 120 9.88 -0.85 -21.05
C GLU A 120 10.00 0.60 -21.55
N LYS A 121 8.91 1.21 -22.01
CA LYS A 121 8.91 2.63 -22.39
C LYS A 121 9.22 3.54 -21.20
N LEU A 122 8.58 3.29 -20.06
CA LEU A 122 8.82 4.06 -18.84
C LEU A 122 10.27 3.91 -18.35
N ILE A 123 10.85 2.70 -18.45
CA ILE A 123 12.26 2.46 -18.13
C ILE A 123 13.18 3.30 -19.04
N ASN A 124 12.93 3.27 -20.35
CA ASN A 124 13.71 4.03 -21.31
C ASN A 124 13.61 5.55 -21.09
N GLU A 125 12.54 6.02 -20.46
CA GLU A 125 12.32 7.41 -20.08
C GLU A 125 12.87 7.73 -18.67
N ASN A 126 13.50 6.77 -17.98
CA ASN A 126 14.00 6.88 -16.60
C ASN A 126 12.90 7.30 -15.60
N PHE A 127 11.69 6.78 -15.77
CA PHE A 127 10.57 7.07 -14.90
C PHE A 127 10.72 6.39 -13.53
N ASN A 128 10.30 7.05 -12.45
CA ASN A 128 10.31 6.48 -11.11
C ASN A 128 9.16 5.49 -10.90
N PHE A 129 9.46 4.22 -10.66
CA PHE A 129 8.50 3.15 -10.50
C PHE A 129 7.86 3.05 -9.12
N ASP A 130 8.41 3.72 -8.10
CA ASP A 130 7.89 3.69 -6.72
C ASP A 130 6.45 4.20 -6.62
N CYS A 131 6.04 5.05 -7.59
CA CYS A 131 4.71 5.69 -7.60
C CYS A 131 3.63 4.89 -8.33
N ILE A 132 3.97 3.79 -9.03
CA ILE A 132 3.00 2.99 -9.81
C ILE A 132 2.63 1.65 -9.17
N GLY A 133 3.34 1.24 -8.12
CA GLY A 133 2.95 0.14 -7.24
C GLY A 133 3.24 -1.27 -7.74
N PHE A 134 4.02 -1.44 -8.81
CA PHE A 134 4.54 -2.75 -9.20
C PHE A 134 5.72 -3.13 -8.30
N ASP A 135 5.82 -4.42 -7.98
CA ASP A 135 6.94 -5.00 -7.26
C ASP A 135 7.90 -5.74 -8.18
N ASP A 136 9.06 -6.15 -7.65
CA ASP A 136 10.11 -6.81 -8.41
C ASP A 136 9.64 -8.11 -9.08
N SER A 137 8.63 -8.79 -8.54
CA SER A 137 8.14 -10.04 -9.11
C SER A 137 7.51 -9.83 -10.48
N VAL A 138 6.83 -8.70 -10.69
CA VAL A 138 6.22 -8.37 -11.97
C VAL A 138 7.27 -8.17 -13.06
N PHE A 139 8.37 -7.47 -12.74
CA PHE A 139 9.47 -7.26 -13.69
C PHE A 139 10.19 -8.56 -14.02
N ASN A 140 10.39 -9.43 -13.03
CA ASN A 140 10.97 -10.76 -13.24
C ASN A 140 10.07 -11.65 -14.09
N ASP A 141 8.76 -11.67 -13.80
CA ASP A 141 7.78 -12.49 -14.53
C ASP A 141 7.66 -12.06 -16.01
N LEU A 142 7.88 -10.77 -16.30
CA LEU A 142 7.87 -10.20 -17.65
C LEU A 142 9.25 -10.24 -18.32
N ASN A 143 10.29 -10.81 -17.68
CA ASN A 143 11.68 -10.84 -18.17
C ASN A 143 12.24 -9.46 -18.52
N ILE A 144 11.89 -8.44 -17.75
CA ILE A 144 12.40 -7.08 -17.92
C ILE A 144 13.68 -6.94 -17.10
N ASP A 145 14.82 -6.98 -17.77
CA ASP A 145 16.14 -6.84 -17.13
C ASP A 145 16.41 -5.40 -16.68
N ASN A 146 16.93 -5.22 -15.46
CA ASN A 146 17.42 -3.95 -14.89
C ASN A 146 16.40 -2.79 -14.76
N ALA A 147 15.12 -3.09 -14.56
CA ALA A 147 14.10 -2.07 -14.44
C ALA A 147 14.24 -1.14 -13.23
N LEU A 148 14.91 -1.59 -12.18
CA LEU A 148 14.95 -0.86 -10.91
C LEU A 148 16.40 -0.63 -10.46
N ASN A 149 16.93 0.55 -10.77
CA ASN A 149 18.15 1.06 -10.13
C ASN A 149 17.82 1.53 -8.70
N TYR A 150 17.84 0.60 -7.73
CA TYR A 150 17.62 0.92 -6.31
C TYR A 150 18.82 1.62 -5.63
N ASP A 151 19.82 2.07 -6.37
CA ASP A 151 21.06 2.62 -5.79
C ASP A 151 20.91 3.99 -5.13
N GLU A 152 19.73 4.62 -5.16
CA GLU A 152 19.49 5.94 -4.56
C GLU A 152 18.26 6.04 -3.65
N LEU A 153 17.74 4.93 -3.13
CA LEU A 153 16.77 5.03 -2.04
C LEU A 153 17.53 5.46 -0.78
N ASN A 154 17.46 6.75 -0.48
CA ASN A 154 17.92 7.29 0.80
C ASN A 154 17.31 6.48 1.95
N ASP A 155 18.16 5.87 2.76
CA ASP A 155 17.84 5.05 3.94
C ASP A 155 17.08 5.81 5.06
N ASP A 156 16.63 7.03 4.84
CA ASP A 156 16.06 7.91 5.85
C ASP A 156 14.52 7.91 5.94
N PHE A 157 13.83 7.02 5.20
CA PHE A 157 12.38 6.96 5.31
C PHE A 157 11.94 6.01 6.45
N THR A 158 11.95 6.51 7.66
CA THR A 158 11.24 5.90 8.78
C THR A 158 9.78 6.34 8.75
N ILE A 159 8.86 5.43 8.43
CA ILE A 159 7.43 5.64 8.62
C ILE A 159 7.20 5.79 10.12
N PRO A 160 6.66 6.92 10.60
CA PRO A 160 6.23 7.00 11.99
C PRO A 160 5.04 6.05 12.15
N SER A 161 5.26 4.83 12.63
CA SER A 161 4.18 3.94 12.98
C SER A 161 3.49 4.52 14.22
N ASN A 162 2.24 4.97 14.08
CA ASN A 162 1.35 5.22 15.20
C ASN A 162 0.86 3.90 15.82
N ASP A 163 1.33 2.78 15.28
CA ASP A 163 1.03 1.48 15.83
C ASP A 163 1.96 1.25 17.02
N LYS A 164 1.38 0.96 18.15
CA LYS A 164 2.10 0.56 19.38
C LYS A 164 2.65 -0.87 19.25
N SER A 165 3.02 -1.30 18.05
CA SER A 165 3.68 -2.58 17.88
C SER A 165 5.15 -2.41 18.23
N ASP A 166 5.64 -3.18 19.19
CA ASP A 166 7.07 -3.30 19.53
C ASP A 166 7.89 -3.94 18.41
N PHE A 167 7.33 -4.06 17.19
CA PHE A 167 7.92 -4.74 16.05
C PHE A 167 8.47 -3.73 15.03
N LYS A 168 9.66 -4.02 14.51
CA LYS A 168 10.26 -3.33 13.37
C LYS A 168 10.32 -4.28 12.19
N GLU A 169 9.96 -3.78 11.01
CA GLU A 169 10.18 -4.49 9.76
C GLU A 169 11.61 -4.25 9.30
N ILE A 170 12.30 -5.31 8.93
CA ILE A 170 13.66 -5.27 8.36
C ILE A 170 13.61 -5.95 7.01
N THR A 171 13.95 -5.22 5.95
CA THR A 171 14.10 -5.78 4.60
C THR A 171 15.56 -6.07 4.33
N ILE A 172 15.88 -7.32 3.98
CA ILE A 172 17.24 -7.75 3.66
C ILE A 172 17.28 -8.18 2.19
N LYS A 173 18.15 -7.57 1.40
CA LYS A 173 18.42 -8.01 0.02
C LYS A 173 19.44 -9.15 0.04
N LEU A 174 19.11 -10.27 -0.57
CA LEU A 174 19.97 -11.45 -0.65
C LEU A 174 20.12 -11.87 -2.12
N LYS A 175 21.26 -12.49 -2.46
CA LYS A 175 21.37 -13.22 -3.73
C LYS A 175 20.31 -14.32 -3.76
N THR A 176 19.77 -14.60 -4.96
CA THR A 176 18.69 -15.57 -5.16
C THR A 176 18.97 -16.91 -4.47
N GLU A 177 20.16 -17.48 -4.65
CA GLU A 177 20.59 -18.73 -4.01
C GLU A 177 20.54 -18.70 -2.48
N HIS A 178 20.87 -17.55 -1.86
CA HIS A 178 20.81 -17.38 -0.40
C HIS A 178 19.37 -17.18 0.09
N ALA A 179 18.56 -16.47 -0.68
CA ALA A 179 17.14 -16.27 -0.37
C ALA A 179 16.38 -17.59 -0.43
N GLU A 180 16.60 -18.42 -1.45
CA GLU A 180 16.01 -19.75 -1.58
C GLU A 180 16.42 -20.68 -0.44
N ALA A 181 17.68 -20.66 -0.04
CA ALA A 181 18.17 -21.46 1.08
C ALA A 181 17.49 -21.05 2.39
N ILE A 182 17.31 -19.76 2.65
CA ILE A 182 16.61 -19.26 3.85
C ILE A 182 15.13 -19.65 3.81
N LEU A 183 14.44 -19.48 2.69
CA LEU A 183 13.04 -19.85 2.53
C LEU A 183 12.83 -21.36 2.73
N HIS A 184 13.74 -22.18 2.19
CA HIS A 184 13.70 -23.63 2.40
C HIS A 184 13.88 -23.97 3.89
N PHE A 185 14.88 -23.38 4.54
CA PHE A 185 15.14 -23.58 5.96
C PHE A 185 13.95 -23.14 6.83
N GLN A 186 13.35 -21.98 6.56
CA GLN A 186 12.15 -21.51 7.25
C GLN A 186 10.98 -22.49 7.10
N LYS A 187 10.77 -23.01 5.88
CA LYS A 187 9.67 -23.95 5.59
C LYS A 187 9.84 -25.27 6.36
N GLU A 188 11.07 -25.78 6.46
CA GLU A 188 11.35 -27.00 7.20
C GLU A 188 11.20 -26.82 8.72
N ASN A 189 11.46 -25.63 9.23
CA ASN A 189 11.50 -25.36 10.68
C ASN A 189 10.22 -24.72 11.24
N GLN A 190 9.15 -24.53 10.45
CA GLN A 190 7.90 -23.90 10.91
C GLN A 190 7.20 -24.61 12.08
N LYS A 191 7.48 -25.89 12.30
CA LYS A 191 6.90 -26.70 13.38
C LYS A 191 7.91 -27.06 14.47
N THR A 192 9.09 -26.47 14.44
CA THR A 192 10.16 -26.72 15.42
C THR A 192 10.13 -25.68 16.53
N GLU A 193 10.95 -25.87 17.58
CA GLU A 193 11.14 -24.91 18.65
C GLU A 193 11.70 -23.55 18.15
N LEU A 194 12.39 -23.54 17.00
CA LEU A 194 12.89 -22.33 16.37
C LEU A 194 11.78 -21.37 15.92
N ALA A 195 10.57 -21.88 15.67
CA ALA A 195 9.41 -21.08 15.28
C ALA A 195 8.71 -20.42 16.49
N ASN A 196 9.10 -20.76 17.72
CA ASN A 196 8.51 -20.22 18.93
C ASN A 196 9.19 -18.91 19.35
N GLY A 197 8.39 -17.92 19.76
CA GLY A 197 8.87 -16.63 20.25
C GLY A 197 7.83 -15.54 20.09
N ASP A 198 8.21 -14.32 20.46
CA ASP A 198 7.32 -13.16 20.55
C ASP A 198 7.35 -12.27 19.29
N ASN A 199 8.07 -12.68 18.23
CA ASN A 199 8.09 -11.94 16.97
C ASN A 199 6.79 -12.13 16.17
N TYR A 200 6.57 -11.27 15.19
CA TYR A 200 5.34 -11.15 14.41
C TYR A 200 4.83 -12.48 13.82
N ASN A 201 5.71 -13.39 13.41
CA ASN A 201 5.33 -14.70 12.88
C ASN A 201 6.44 -15.74 13.08
N ALA A 202 6.12 -16.99 12.77
CA ALA A 202 7.05 -18.13 12.90
C ALA A 202 8.37 -17.92 12.12
N ASN A 203 8.33 -17.33 10.93
CA ASN A 203 9.53 -17.08 10.13
C ASN A 203 10.46 -16.05 10.78
N ALA A 204 9.90 -15.00 11.36
CA ALA A 204 10.67 -13.99 12.10
C ALA A 204 11.31 -14.61 13.37
N ASN A 205 10.59 -15.48 14.07
CA ASN A 205 11.13 -16.21 15.22
C ASN A 205 12.28 -17.15 14.82
N ILE A 206 12.14 -17.87 13.71
CA ILE A 206 13.20 -18.76 13.20
C ILE A 206 14.49 -17.96 12.94
N ILE A 207 14.40 -16.84 12.24
CA ILE A 207 15.54 -15.97 11.98
C ILE A 207 16.14 -15.41 13.27
N TRP A 208 15.29 -14.90 14.16
CA TRP A 208 15.74 -14.37 15.45
C TRP A 208 16.48 -15.41 16.29
N ASN A 209 15.92 -16.63 16.39
CA ASN A 209 16.53 -17.71 17.16
C ASN A 209 17.85 -18.23 16.57
N LEU A 210 18.10 -17.99 15.28
CA LEU A 210 19.40 -18.25 14.65
C LEU A 210 20.43 -17.16 14.92
N LEU A 211 19.99 -15.91 15.04
CA LEU A 211 20.88 -14.74 15.09
C LEU A 211 21.13 -14.21 16.49
N LYS A 212 20.26 -14.50 17.47
CA LYS A 212 20.30 -13.91 18.83
C LYS A 212 21.62 -14.16 19.59
N ASP A 213 22.35 -15.22 19.24
CA ASP A 213 23.62 -15.58 19.88
C ASP A 213 24.82 -14.97 19.12
N ILE A 214 24.58 -14.24 18.02
CA ILE A 214 25.60 -13.60 17.18
C ILE A 214 25.59 -12.07 17.40
N VAL A 215 24.47 -11.51 17.86
CA VAL A 215 24.25 -10.09 18.14
C VAL A 215 24.46 -9.82 19.62
#